data_d857bfcb9a4ded0faf2c343ae9bab021
#
_entry.id   d857bfcb9a4ded0faf2c343ae9bab021
#
_cell.length_a   1.000
_cell.length_b   1.000
_cell.length_c   1.000
_cell.angle_alpha   90.00
_cell.angle_beta   90.00
_cell.angle_gamma   90.00
#
_symmetry.space_group_name_H-M   'P 1'
#
loop_
_entity.id
_entity.type
_entity.pdbx_description
1 polymer ?
#
loop_
_entity_poly.entity_id
_entity_poly.type
_entity_poly.pdbx_seq_one_letter_code
_entity_poly.pdbx_strand_id
1 'polypeptide(L)'
;MSVTIRPSEPGDRDEILTCVRAAFTAGSRNGDEEVEIVRATWALEPALDLVAIDVDGTIAGHVMGGRGRLDGREAIGLAPLTVRPDRQGQGIGSRLVIEFLARAESAGWPLVVLLGAPAYYGRFGFEPAGPLGIVYDVVGAGDPHFQVRRLARYDPRLRGHFTYCWEL
;
A
#
# COMPACT_ATOMS: atom_id res chain seq x y z
N MET A 1 14.52 17.57 -5.61
CA MET A 1 14.31 17.96 -4.19
C MET A 1 13.91 16.75 -3.40
N SER A 2 14.58 16.54 -2.30
CA SER A 2 14.32 15.34 -1.50
C SER A 2 13.19 15.57 -0.51
N VAL A 3 12.39 14.53 -0.31
CA VAL A 3 11.40 14.45 0.75
C VAL A 3 11.97 13.67 1.93
N THR A 4 11.39 13.86 3.10
CA THR A 4 11.67 13.03 4.27
C THR A 4 10.50 12.08 4.48
N ILE A 5 10.78 10.80 4.69
CA ILE A 5 9.74 9.81 4.96
C ILE A 5 9.74 9.47 6.44
N ARG A 6 8.58 9.52 7.05
CA ARG A 6 8.37 9.20 8.45
C ARG A 6 7.02 8.53 8.67
N PRO A 7 6.81 7.85 9.81
CA PRO A 7 5.46 7.42 10.18
C PRO A 7 4.51 8.61 10.27
N SER A 8 3.25 8.40 9.89
CA SER A 8 2.23 9.42 10.03
C SER A 8 1.87 9.64 11.50
N GLU A 9 1.34 10.81 11.78
CA GLU A 9 0.84 11.20 13.10
C GLU A 9 -0.63 11.59 12.98
N PRO A 10 -1.41 11.54 14.07
CA PRO A 10 -2.84 11.93 14.00
C PRO A 10 -3.07 13.31 13.40
N GLY A 11 -2.17 14.26 13.63
CA GLY A 11 -2.25 15.60 13.03
C GLY A 11 -2.06 15.66 11.53
N ASP A 12 -1.57 14.59 10.91
CA ASP A 12 -1.38 14.53 9.45
C ASP A 12 -2.65 14.11 8.71
N ARG A 13 -3.66 13.60 9.39
CA ARG A 13 -4.78 12.89 8.77
C ARG A 13 -5.55 13.73 7.76
N ASP A 14 -5.87 14.97 8.10
CA ASP A 14 -6.63 15.84 7.19
C ASP A 14 -5.86 16.10 5.90
N GLU A 15 -4.57 16.37 6.02
CA GLU A 15 -3.72 16.62 4.86
C GLU A 15 -3.49 15.35 4.04
N ILE A 16 -3.39 14.19 4.68
CA ILE A 16 -3.32 12.89 3.98
C ILE A 16 -4.58 12.70 3.12
N LEU A 17 -5.77 12.93 3.68
CA LEU A 17 -7.02 12.75 2.93
C LEU A 17 -7.11 13.73 1.76
N THR A 18 -6.66 14.96 1.92
CA THR A 18 -6.59 15.93 0.83
C THR A 18 -5.65 15.44 -0.27
N CYS A 19 -4.49 14.90 0.10
CA CYS A 19 -3.52 14.36 -0.85
C CYS A 19 -4.08 13.15 -1.61
N VAL A 20 -4.71 12.21 -0.90
CA VAL A 20 -5.34 11.03 -1.49
C VAL A 20 -6.42 11.44 -2.48
N ARG A 21 -7.33 12.32 -2.08
CA ARG A 21 -8.43 12.79 -2.94
C ARG A 21 -7.89 13.45 -4.20
N ALA A 22 -6.91 14.33 -4.07
CA ALA A 22 -6.32 15.04 -5.21
C ALA A 22 -5.66 14.08 -6.20
N ALA A 23 -4.92 13.09 -5.71
CA ALA A 23 -4.20 12.15 -6.57
C ALA A 23 -5.15 11.27 -7.39
N PHE A 24 -6.23 10.78 -6.78
CA PHE A 24 -7.16 9.88 -7.45
C PHE A 24 -8.22 10.62 -8.28
N THR A 25 -8.56 11.84 -7.91
CA THR A 25 -9.43 12.69 -8.73
C THR A 25 -8.76 13.06 -10.06
N ALA A 26 -7.45 13.37 -10.03
CA ALA A 26 -6.70 13.72 -11.24
C ALA A 26 -6.65 12.56 -12.25
N GLY A 27 -6.79 11.31 -11.78
CA GLY A 27 -6.82 10.11 -12.62
C GLY A 27 -8.19 9.71 -13.12
N SER A 28 -9.15 10.61 -13.22
CA SER A 28 -10.55 10.38 -13.61
C SER A 28 -11.39 9.56 -12.63
N ARG A 29 -10.89 9.38 -11.40
CA ARG A 29 -11.65 8.87 -10.26
C ARG A 29 -12.03 10.04 -9.35
N ASN A 30 -13.02 9.84 -8.48
CA ASN A 30 -13.40 10.89 -7.53
C ASN A 30 -12.60 10.87 -6.23
N GLY A 31 -11.82 9.81 -5.99
CA GLY A 31 -11.00 9.67 -4.79
C GLY A 31 -11.76 9.26 -3.54
N ASP A 32 -13.07 9.14 -3.59
CA ASP A 32 -13.87 8.82 -2.40
C ASP A 32 -13.66 7.40 -1.92
N GLU A 33 -13.51 6.45 -2.84
CA GLU A 33 -13.25 5.05 -2.52
C GLU A 33 -11.92 4.90 -1.77
N GLU A 34 -10.88 5.55 -2.27
CA GLU A 34 -9.55 5.50 -1.67
C GLU A 34 -9.54 6.18 -0.30
N VAL A 35 -10.27 7.28 -0.14
CA VAL A 35 -10.44 7.95 1.16
C VAL A 35 -11.12 7.02 2.17
N GLU A 36 -12.14 6.28 1.76
CA GLU A 36 -12.82 5.35 2.65
C GLU A 36 -11.93 4.16 3.04
N ILE A 37 -11.09 3.68 2.12
CA ILE A 37 -10.10 2.65 2.44
C ILE A 37 -9.13 3.16 3.52
N VAL A 38 -8.64 4.38 3.38
CA VAL A 38 -7.74 4.99 4.37
C VAL A 38 -8.42 5.09 5.73
N ARG A 39 -9.65 5.60 5.77
CA ARG A 39 -10.41 5.73 7.02
C ARG A 39 -10.67 4.38 7.69
N ALA A 40 -11.08 3.39 6.91
CA ALA A 40 -11.32 2.04 7.42
C ALA A 40 -10.04 1.40 7.96
N THR A 41 -8.91 1.64 7.30
CA THR A 41 -7.62 1.14 7.75
C THR A 41 -7.19 1.81 9.06
N TRP A 42 -7.36 3.13 9.18
CA TRP A 42 -7.07 3.82 10.43
C TRP A 42 -7.90 3.30 11.59
N ALA A 43 -9.17 2.98 11.35
CA ALA A 43 -10.07 2.48 12.39
C ALA A 43 -9.61 1.13 12.97
N LEU A 44 -8.83 0.36 12.20
CA LEU A 44 -8.33 -0.96 12.60
C LEU A 44 -6.82 -0.98 12.88
N GLU A 45 -6.24 0.18 13.10
CA GLU A 45 -4.80 0.35 13.30
C GLU A 45 -3.96 -0.21 12.14
N PRO A 46 -3.49 0.62 11.22
CA PRO A 46 -2.68 0.16 10.10
C PRO A 46 -1.41 -0.53 10.58
N ALA A 47 -0.94 -1.50 9.82
CA ALA A 47 0.34 -2.14 10.07
C ALA A 47 1.49 -1.18 9.80
N LEU A 48 1.35 -0.36 8.76
CA LEU A 48 2.29 0.69 8.37
C LEU A 48 1.51 1.88 7.84
N ASP A 49 2.00 3.09 8.13
CA ASP A 49 1.37 4.33 7.68
C ASP A 49 2.45 5.40 7.59
N LEU A 50 2.91 5.69 6.37
CA LEU A 50 4.07 6.54 6.14
C LEU A 50 3.70 7.74 5.28
N VAL A 51 4.28 8.88 5.61
CA VAL A 51 4.15 10.12 4.82
C VAL A 51 5.50 10.57 4.28
N ALA A 52 5.47 11.16 3.09
CA ALA A 52 6.60 11.85 2.50
C ALA A 52 6.40 13.34 2.71
N ILE A 53 7.30 13.98 3.45
CA ILE A 53 7.23 15.38 3.81
C ILE A 53 8.16 16.18 2.93
N ASP A 54 7.61 17.19 2.28
CA ASP A 54 8.35 18.12 1.44
C ASP A 54 9.19 19.07 2.29
N VAL A 55 10.12 19.77 1.63
CA VAL A 55 11.02 20.73 2.29
C VAL A 55 10.26 21.87 2.96
N ASP A 56 9.05 22.20 2.47
CA ASP A 56 8.20 23.23 3.07
C ASP A 56 7.30 22.72 4.19
N GLY A 57 7.44 21.43 4.56
CA GLY A 57 6.66 20.82 5.62
C GLY A 57 5.32 20.24 5.18
N THR A 58 4.95 20.35 3.90
CA THR A 58 3.69 19.78 3.40
C THR A 58 3.83 18.31 3.05
N ILE A 59 2.72 17.59 3.07
CA ILE A 59 2.69 16.17 2.67
C ILE A 59 2.68 16.09 1.15
N ALA A 60 3.73 15.46 0.60
CA ALA A 60 3.86 15.21 -0.83
C ALA A 60 3.37 13.83 -1.25
N GLY A 61 3.31 12.90 -0.32
CA GLY A 61 2.85 11.54 -0.60
C GLY A 61 2.55 10.74 0.66
N HIS A 62 1.93 9.59 0.45
CA HIS A 62 1.45 8.73 1.54
C HIS A 62 1.40 7.28 1.05
N VAL A 63 1.76 6.35 1.92
CA VAL A 63 1.59 4.91 1.67
C VAL A 63 1.12 4.25 2.95
N MET A 64 0.21 3.30 2.82
CA MET A 64 -0.41 2.65 3.96
C MET A 64 -0.42 1.14 3.78
N GLY A 65 -0.20 0.43 4.87
CA GLY A 65 -0.32 -1.02 4.94
C GLY A 65 -1.49 -1.42 5.81
N GLY A 66 -2.52 -1.98 5.20
CA GLY A 66 -3.68 -2.51 5.92
C GLY A 66 -3.45 -3.94 6.35
N ARG A 67 -3.91 -4.27 7.57
CA ARG A 67 -3.89 -5.66 8.05
C ARG A 67 -4.90 -6.50 7.29
N GLY A 68 -4.54 -7.73 7.03
CA GLY A 68 -5.41 -8.69 6.37
C GLY A 68 -5.16 -10.12 6.84
N ARG A 69 -5.92 -11.02 6.26
CA ARG A 69 -5.80 -12.46 6.51
C ARG A 69 -5.54 -13.19 5.20
N LEU A 70 -4.62 -14.10 5.24
CA LEU A 70 -4.35 -15.04 4.16
C LEU A 70 -4.54 -16.44 4.72
N ASP A 71 -5.69 -17.03 4.42
CA ASP A 71 -6.10 -18.35 4.93
C ASP A 71 -5.90 -18.44 6.46
N GLY A 72 -6.42 -17.45 7.18
CA GLY A 72 -6.37 -17.40 8.65
C GLY A 72 -5.08 -16.85 9.24
N ARG A 73 -4.04 -16.63 8.44
CA ARG A 73 -2.77 -16.06 8.90
C ARG A 73 -2.69 -14.58 8.61
N GLU A 74 -1.96 -13.84 9.42
CA GLU A 74 -1.81 -12.40 9.21
C GLU A 74 -0.97 -12.10 7.96
N ALA A 75 -1.44 -11.14 7.19
CA ALA A 75 -0.75 -10.60 6.03
C ALA A 75 -0.99 -9.10 5.94
N ILE A 76 -0.19 -8.42 5.14
CA ILE A 76 -0.28 -6.97 4.98
C ILE A 76 -0.50 -6.65 3.50
N GLY A 77 -1.44 -5.73 3.23
CA GLY A 77 -1.68 -5.21 1.91
C GLY A 77 -1.28 -3.74 1.80
N LEU A 78 -0.62 -3.39 0.72
CA LEU A 78 -0.25 -2.01 0.42
C LEU A 78 -1.40 -1.34 -0.34
N ALA A 79 -2.08 -0.40 0.31
CA ALA A 79 -3.15 0.40 -0.28
C ALA A 79 -3.56 1.55 0.66
N PRO A 80 -3.66 2.77 0.15
CA PRO A 80 -3.21 3.22 -1.16
C PRO A 80 -1.74 3.64 -1.15
N LEU A 81 -1.18 3.83 -2.34
CA LEU A 81 0.05 4.60 -2.56
C LEU A 81 -0.35 5.89 -3.26
N THR A 82 0.01 7.01 -2.69
CA THR A 82 -0.44 8.32 -3.17
C THR A 82 0.74 9.27 -3.28
N VAL A 83 0.81 9.99 -4.40
CA VAL A 83 1.73 11.13 -4.57
C VAL A 83 0.90 12.31 -5.06
N ARG A 84 1.08 13.46 -4.41
CA ARG A 84 0.38 14.69 -4.79
C ARG A 84 0.63 14.99 -6.27
N PRO A 85 -0.40 15.37 -7.05
CA PRO A 85 -0.27 15.50 -8.50
C PRO A 85 0.89 16.38 -8.97
N ASP A 86 1.17 17.49 -8.28
CA ASP A 86 2.27 18.39 -8.63
C ASP A 86 3.66 17.85 -8.30
N ARG A 87 3.73 16.70 -7.62
CA ARG A 87 4.99 16.07 -7.22
C ARG A 87 5.19 14.68 -7.85
N GLN A 88 4.30 14.28 -8.75
CA GLN A 88 4.43 13.00 -9.46
C GLN A 88 5.59 13.06 -10.47
N GLY A 89 6.13 11.88 -10.81
CA GLY A 89 7.23 11.77 -11.75
C GLY A 89 8.60 12.18 -11.19
N GLN A 90 8.74 12.31 -9.87
CA GLN A 90 9.98 12.73 -9.21
C GLN A 90 10.56 11.67 -8.27
N GLY A 91 10.06 10.45 -8.34
CA GLY A 91 10.58 9.32 -7.57
C GLY A 91 10.05 9.21 -6.14
N ILE A 92 9.09 10.04 -5.73
CA ILE A 92 8.54 10.00 -4.36
C ILE A 92 7.81 8.70 -4.11
N GLY A 93 6.98 8.25 -5.05
CA GLY A 93 6.27 6.97 -4.94
C GLY A 93 7.23 5.80 -4.78
N SER A 94 8.31 5.77 -5.56
CA SER A 94 9.34 4.74 -5.47
C SER A 94 10.00 4.72 -4.10
N ARG A 95 10.33 5.88 -3.55
CA ARG A 95 10.93 5.98 -2.20
C ARG A 95 9.96 5.50 -1.13
N LEU A 96 8.68 5.82 -1.27
CA LEU A 96 7.65 5.34 -0.33
C LEU A 96 7.53 3.82 -0.37
N VAL A 97 7.51 3.21 -1.54
CA VAL A 97 7.45 1.74 -1.67
C VAL A 97 8.68 1.08 -1.07
N ILE A 98 9.86 1.60 -1.38
CA ILE A 98 11.12 1.05 -0.86
C ILE A 98 11.16 1.12 0.66
N GLU A 99 10.80 2.26 1.24
CA GLU A 99 10.76 2.42 2.69
C GLU A 99 9.70 1.53 3.33
N PHE A 100 8.52 1.41 2.70
CA PHE A 100 7.45 0.53 3.15
C PHE A 100 7.94 -0.92 3.23
N LEU A 101 8.58 -1.41 2.18
CA LEU A 101 9.08 -2.78 2.13
C LEU A 101 10.16 -3.03 3.17
N ALA A 102 11.07 -2.07 3.37
CA ALA A 102 12.12 -2.19 4.39
C ALA A 102 11.51 -2.29 5.80
N ARG A 103 10.49 -1.50 6.09
CA ARG A 103 9.81 -1.53 7.41
C ARG A 103 8.98 -2.78 7.59
N ALA A 104 8.31 -3.25 6.54
CA ALA A 104 7.57 -4.52 6.57
C ALA A 104 8.52 -5.70 6.86
N GLU A 105 9.69 -5.71 6.21
CA GLU A 105 10.73 -6.71 6.45
C GLU A 105 11.22 -6.69 7.89
N SER A 106 11.55 -5.49 8.39
CA SER A 106 12.03 -5.33 9.77
C SER A 106 10.99 -5.72 10.80
N ALA A 107 9.71 -5.50 10.52
CA ALA A 107 8.61 -5.88 11.42
C ALA A 107 8.30 -7.38 11.37
N GLY A 108 8.90 -8.13 10.45
CA GLY A 108 8.73 -9.58 10.35
C GLY A 108 7.54 -10.03 9.53
N TRP A 109 6.93 -9.16 8.73
CA TRP A 109 5.85 -9.57 7.84
C TRP A 109 6.41 -10.54 6.79
N PRO A 110 5.69 -11.64 6.50
CA PRO A 110 6.20 -12.63 5.56
C PRO A 110 6.09 -12.21 4.09
N LEU A 111 5.09 -11.38 3.79
CA LEU A 111 4.82 -10.91 2.42
C LEU A 111 3.98 -9.64 2.46
N VAL A 112 3.94 -8.95 1.32
CA VAL A 112 3.06 -7.82 1.08
C VAL A 112 2.28 -8.11 -0.20
N VAL A 113 0.96 -7.90 -0.16
CA VAL A 113 0.11 -8.01 -1.36
C VAL A 113 -0.36 -6.62 -1.79
N LEU A 114 -0.73 -6.49 -3.06
CA LEU A 114 -1.34 -5.27 -3.59
C LEU A 114 -2.09 -5.53 -4.90
N LEU A 115 -2.99 -4.62 -5.23
CA LEU A 115 -3.55 -4.46 -6.56
C LEU A 115 -2.89 -3.25 -7.23
N GLY A 116 -2.31 -3.44 -8.40
CA GLY A 116 -1.68 -2.33 -9.10
C GLY A 116 -1.10 -2.71 -10.45
N ALA A 117 -0.43 -1.76 -11.09
CA ALA A 117 0.18 -1.96 -12.40
C ALA A 117 1.42 -2.86 -12.28
N PRO A 118 1.45 -4.02 -12.96
CA PRO A 118 2.61 -4.92 -12.89
C PRO A 118 3.92 -4.28 -13.35
N ALA A 119 3.86 -3.42 -14.38
CA ALA A 119 5.05 -2.73 -14.87
C ALA A 119 5.65 -1.78 -13.82
N TYR A 120 4.82 -1.18 -12.99
CA TYR A 120 5.30 -0.29 -11.93
C TYR A 120 5.86 -1.08 -10.75
N TYR A 121 5.06 -1.98 -10.19
CA TYR A 121 5.41 -2.68 -8.95
C TYR A 121 6.43 -3.81 -9.16
N GLY A 122 6.52 -4.35 -10.37
CA GLY A 122 7.55 -5.35 -10.71
C GLY A 122 8.96 -4.84 -10.47
N ARG A 123 9.19 -3.53 -10.56
CA ARG A 123 10.50 -2.92 -10.28
C ARG A 123 10.93 -3.09 -8.81
N PHE A 124 9.98 -3.34 -7.91
CA PHE A 124 10.23 -3.52 -6.48
C PHE A 124 10.19 -4.99 -6.08
N GLY A 125 10.15 -5.91 -7.04
CA GLY A 125 10.13 -7.34 -6.77
C GLY A 125 8.74 -7.93 -6.55
N PHE A 126 7.68 -7.17 -6.83
CA PHE A 126 6.33 -7.73 -6.85
C PHE A 126 6.14 -8.63 -8.05
N GLU A 127 5.42 -9.72 -7.85
CA GLU A 127 5.14 -10.72 -8.88
C GLU A 127 3.67 -11.12 -8.83
N PRO A 128 3.09 -11.68 -9.89
CA PRO A 128 1.70 -12.15 -9.84
C PRO A 128 1.49 -13.14 -8.69
N ALA A 129 0.42 -12.96 -7.94
CA ALA A 129 0.13 -13.78 -6.77
C ALA A 129 -0.42 -15.16 -7.12
N GLY A 130 -1.10 -15.27 -8.27
CA GLY A 130 -1.75 -16.51 -8.68
C GLY A 130 -0.83 -17.74 -8.70
N PRO A 131 0.36 -17.69 -9.31
CA PRO A 131 1.30 -18.82 -9.31
C PRO A 131 1.74 -19.27 -7.92
N LEU A 132 1.63 -18.41 -6.91
CA LEU A 132 1.93 -18.73 -5.52
C LEU A 132 0.72 -19.25 -4.76
N GLY A 133 -0.42 -19.40 -5.43
CA GLY A 133 -1.66 -19.89 -4.83
C GLY A 133 -2.38 -18.86 -3.95
N ILE A 134 -2.14 -17.59 -4.19
CA ILE A 134 -2.74 -16.48 -3.42
C ILE A 134 -3.76 -15.77 -4.32
N VAL A 135 -4.98 -15.64 -3.81
CA VAL A 135 -6.13 -15.12 -4.55
C VAL A 135 -6.77 -13.98 -3.77
N TYR A 136 -7.21 -12.96 -4.47
CA TYR A 136 -8.05 -11.90 -3.92
C TYR A 136 -9.38 -11.91 -4.69
N ASP A 137 -10.45 -12.29 -4.01
CA ASP A 137 -11.75 -12.56 -4.66
C ASP A 137 -12.35 -11.32 -5.36
N VAL A 138 -11.95 -10.13 -4.92
CA VAL A 138 -12.41 -8.87 -5.54
C VAL A 138 -12.08 -8.81 -7.03
N VAL A 139 -10.95 -9.39 -7.45
CA VAL A 139 -10.53 -9.41 -8.86
C VAL A 139 -10.53 -10.81 -9.45
N GLY A 140 -10.70 -11.83 -8.64
CA GLY A 140 -10.71 -13.22 -9.09
C GLY A 140 -9.33 -13.86 -9.21
N ALA A 141 -9.35 -15.18 -9.36
CA ALA A 141 -8.11 -15.96 -9.44
C ALA A 141 -7.34 -15.64 -10.71
N GLY A 142 -6.03 -15.47 -10.57
CA GLY A 142 -5.13 -15.31 -11.70
C GLY A 142 -5.05 -13.90 -12.29
N ASP A 143 -5.74 -12.92 -11.71
CA ASP A 143 -5.59 -11.53 -12.18
C ASP A 143 -4.15 -11.06 -11.95
N PRO A 144 -3.42 -10.67 -13.00
CA PRO A 144 -2.01 -10.27 -12.89
C PRO A 144 -1.80 -8.97 -12.11
N HIS A 145 -2.85 -8.18 -11.89
CA HIS A 145 -2.77 -6.96 -11.08
C HIS A 145 -2.73 -7.24 -9.59
N PHE A 146 -3.17 -8.43 -9.16
CA PHE A 146 -2.98 -8.85 -7.77
C PHE A 146 -1.61 -9.48 -7.64
N GLN A 147 -0.76 -8.82 -6.85
CA GLN A 147 0.68 -9.11 -6.80
C GLN A 147 1.13 -9.33 -5.37
N VAL A 148 2.24 -10.03 -5.23
CA VAL A 148 2.86 -10.31 -3.94
C VAL A 148 4.36 -10.02 -4.00
N ARG A 149 4.87 -9.43 -2.92
CA ARG A 149 6.31 -9.31 -2.67
C ARG A 149 6.64 -10.24 -1.50
N ARG A 150 7.39 -11.29 -1.79
CA ARG A 150 7.85 -12.22 -0.76
C ARG A 150 8.96 -11.55 0.04
N LEU A 151 8.88 -11.63 1.37
CA LEU A 151 9.89 -11.11 2.29
C LEU A 151 10.69 -12.27 2.90
N ALA A 152 11.66 -11.97 3.78
CA ALA A 152 12.57 -12.98 4.31
C ALA A 152 11.85 -14.11 5.04
N ARG A 153 10.73 -13.82 5.71
CA ARG A 153 9.95 -14.82 6.46
C ARG A 153 8.86 -15.51 5.63
N TYR A 154 8.90 -15.33 4.32
CA TYR A 154 7.91 -15.98 3.45
C TYR A 154 7.97 -17.50 3.61
N ASP A 155 6.77 -18.10 3.70
CA ASP A 155 6.58 -19.55 3.78
C ASP A 155 5.63 -19.96 2.65
N PRO A 156 6.02 -20.91 1.78
CA PRO A 156 5.14 -21.37 0.69
C PRO A 156 3.80 -21.94 1.14
N ARG A 157 3.63 -22.28 2.41
CA ARG A 157 2.35 -22.68 2.98
C ARG A 157 1.38 -21.51 3.14
N LEU A 158 1.86 -20.27 3.02
CA LEU A 158 1.03 -19.07 3.00
C LEU A 158 0.38 -18.96 1.63
N ARG A 159 -0.80 -19.56 1.50
CA ARG A 159 -1.58 -19.58 0.26
C ARG A 159 -3.06 -19.60 0.59
N GLY A 160 -3.89 -19.33 -0.40
CA GLY A 160 -5.34 -19.27 -0.23
C GLY A 160 -5.88 -17.88 -0.50
N HIS A 161 -6.99 -17.54 0.14
CA HIS A 161 -7.70 -16.28 -0.12
C HIS A 161 -7.24 -15.18 0.82
N PHE A 162 -6.85 -14.05 0.25
CA PHE A 162 -6.53 -12.84 1.00
C PHE A 162 -7.79 -12.00 1.20
N THR A 163 -7.95 -11.47 2.41
CA THR A 163 -9.03 -10.52 2.76
C THR A 163 -8.46 -9.46 3.67
N TYR A 164 -8.74 -8.19 3.38
CA TYR A 164 -8.42 -7.12 4.32
C TYR A 164 -9.31 -7.21 5.56
N CYS A 165 -8.77 -6.84 6.73
CA CYS A 165 -9.56 -6.87 7.96
C CYS A 165 -10.77 -5.93 7.92
N TRP A 166 -10.66 -4.81 7.21
CA TRP A 166 -11.78 -3.88 7.04
C TRP A 166 -12.89 -4.39 6.12
N GLU A 167 -12.66 -5.50 5.42
CA GLU A 167 -13.67 -6.17 4.59
C GLU A 167 -14.47 -7.22 5.37
N LEU A 168 -14.07 -7.55 6.58
CA LEU A 168 -14.67 -8.62 7.39
C LEU A 168 -15.95 -8.14 8.14
#